data_0553a63f3eff231c062b79583a20493c
#
_entry.id   0553a63f3eff231c062b79583a20493c
#
_cell.length_a   1.000
_cell.length_b   1.000
_cell.length_c   1.000
_cell.angle_alpha   90.00
_cell.angle_beta   90.00
_cell.angle_gamma   90.00
#
_symmetry.space_group_name_H-M   'P 1'
#
loop_
_entity.id
_entity.type
_entity.pdbx_description
1 polymer ?
#
loop_
_entity_poly.entity_id
_entity_poly.type
_entity_poly.pdbx_seq_one_letter_code
_entity_poly.pdbx_strand_id
1 'polypeptide(L)'
;MLMALPYLLLDGINEDGFAISVLKLDGKPTRQTDASKKTVFTTVAMRMLLDRASTVKEATAMLDKYNMCMDRDTASYHFFMADATGDYAIVEYTGKDVNIKNPTNMETLWQNDTLRCVTNFYVSPTMLNTEFGGDSHHGRDRYNNLRAGLLKHNYNLTSSQALELLKVVAQGPEGSTSSTGYTQWSEVFNLTKRRLTMNILREWDKTFEFGIEQ
;
A
#
# COMPACT_ATOMS: atom_id res chain seq x y z
N MET A 1 8.12 -10.55 -4.14
CA MET A 1 6.94 -10.25 -4.97
C MET A 1 5.86 -11.23 -4.59
N LEU A 2 4.81 -10.78 -3.93
CA LEU A 2 3.66 -11.61 -3.57
C LEU A 2 2.53 -11.36 -4.55
N MET A 3 1.91 -12.42 -4.99
CA MET A 3 0.93 -12.38 -6.05
C MET A 3 -0.40 -12.96 -5.55
N ALA A 4 -1.48 -12.20 -5.70
CA ALA A 4 -2.83 -12.72 -5.49
C ALA A 4 -3.23 -13.74 -6.56
N LEU A 5 -2.70 -13.56 -7.76
CA LEU A 5 -2.80 -14.45 -8.93
C LEU A 5 -1.47 -14.39 -9.68
N PRO A 6 -1.14 -15.35 -10.56
CA PRO A 6 0.03 -15.24 -11.41
C PRO A 6 0.03 -13.89 -12.14
N TYR A 7 1.12 -13.15 -11.99
CA TYR A 7 1.34 -11.81 -12.58
C TYR A 7 0.53 -10.63 -11.97
N LEU A 8 -0.33 -10.86 -10.99
CA LEU A 8 -1.07 -9.79 -10.29
C LEU A 8 -0.51 -9.58 -8.89
N LEU A 9 -0.02 -8.38 -8.64
CA LEU A 9 0.70 -8.00 -7.42
C LEU A 9 -0.21 -7.26 -6.45
N LEU A 10 -0.01 -7.49 -5.13
CA LEU A 10 -0.57 -6.67 -4.06
C LEU A 10 0.50 -5.83 -3.37
N ASP A 11 1.74 -6.29 -3.42
CA ASP A 11 2.93 -5.59 -2.93
C ASP A 11 4.18 -6.16 -3.61
N GLY A 12 5.29 -5.44 -3.53
CA GLY A 12 6.56 -5.89 -4.09
C GLY A 12 7.66 -4.83 -4.03
N ILE A 13 8.87 -5.30 -4.30
CA ILE A 13 10.09 -4.50 -4.46
C ILE A 13 10.79 -4.90 -5.77
N ASN A 14 11.42 -3.94 -6.43
CA ASN A 14 12.23 -4.18 -7.61
C ASN A 14 13.75 -4.09 -7.32
N GLU A 15 14.55 -4.33 -8.36
CA GLU A 15 16.02 -4.31 -8.30
C GLU A 15 16.62 -2.94 -7.99
N ASP A 16 15.92 -1.85 -8.23
CA ASP A 16 16.35 -0.49 -7.91
C ASP A 16 16.04 -0.11 -6.45
N GLY A 17 15.27 -0.96 -5.74
CA GLY A 17 14.83 -0.70 -4.37
C GLY A 17 13.61 0.19 -4.29
N PHE A 18 12.82 0.30 -5.36
CA PHE A 18 11.48 0.85 -5.33
C PHE A 18 10.50 -0.22 -4.85
N ALA A 19 9.64 0.12 -3.90
CA ALA A 19 8.61 -0.76 -3.37
C ALA A 19 7.23 -0.10 -3.41
N ILE A 20 6.20 -0.93 -3.59
CA ILE A 20 4.80 -0.51 -3.63
C ILE A 20 3.92 -1.53 -2.95
N SER A 21 2.93 -1.06 -2.20
CA SER A 21 1.83 -1.85 -1.65
C SER A 21 0.49 -1.20 -1.98
N VAL A 22 -0.56 -2.02 -2.10
CA VAL A 22 -1.93 -1.56 -2.29
C VAL A 22 -2.80 -1.93 -1.10
N LEU A 23 -3.60 -0.96 -0.61
CA LEU A 23 -4.53 -1.19 0.49
C LEU A 23 -5.94 -0.77 0.08
N LYS A 24 -6.90 -1.61 0.46
CA LYS A 24 -8.32 -1.39 0.20
C LYS A 24 -8.86 -0.24 1.06
N LEU A 25 -9.72 0.58 0.46
CA LEU A 25 -10.44 1.65 1.11
C LEU A 25 -11.96 1.39 1.05
N ASP A 26 -12.67 1.82 2.08
CA ASP A 26 -14.13 1.91 2.01
C ASP A 26 -14.49 3.13 1.16
N GLY A 27 -15.08 2.90 0.00
CA GLY A 27 -15.41 3.98 -0.93
C GLY A 27 -15.85 3.45 -2.29
N LYS A 28 -16.31 4.36 -3.13
CA LYS A 28 -16.69 4.01 -4.49
C LYS A 28 -15.44 3.69 -5.32
N PRO A 29 -15.51 2.74 -6.26
CA PRO A 29 -14.39 2.41 -7.13
C PRO A 29 -13.91 3.64 -7.91
N THR A 30 -12.61 3.82 -7.99
CA THR A 30 -12.01 4.86 -8.82
C THR A 30 -12.29 4.60 -10.31
N ARG A 31 -12.68 5.66 -11.02
CA ARG A 31 -12.93 5.61 -12.46
C ARG A 31 -12.57 6.94 -13.10
N GLN A 32 -11.33 7.05 -13.55
CA GLN A 32 -10.89 8.20 -14.33
C GLN A 32 -11.26 8.01 -15.82
N THR A 33 -11.63 9.09 -16.49
CA THR A 33 -12.18 9.05 -17.86
C THR A 33 -11.61 10.15 -18.77
N ASP A 34 -10.37 10.56 -18.56
CA ASP A 34 -9.69 11.49 -19.47
C ASP A 34 -9.50 10.84 -20.85
N ALA A 35 -10.10 11.40 -21.88
CA ALA A 35 -10.07 10.85 -23.23
C ALA A 35 -8.65 10.82 -23.85
N SER A 36 -7.71 11.60 -23.33
CA SER A 36 -6.32 11.63 -23.78
C SER A 36 -5.45 10.53 -23.18
N LYS A 37 -5.91 9.86 -22.11
CA LYS A 37 -5.15 8.87 -21.34
C LYS A 37 -5.66 7.44 -21.58
N LYS A 38 -4.75 6.48 -21.59
CA LYS A 38 -5.10 5.05 -21.58
C LYS A 38 -5.51 4.61 -20.18
N THR A 39 -6.44 3.66 -20.11
CA THR A 39 -6.89 3.09 -18.83
C THR A 39 -5.96 1.97 -18.36
N VAL A 40 -5.68 1.96 -17.05
CA VAL A 40 -4.92 0.92 -16.36
C VAL A 40 -5.70 0.46 -15.13
N PHE A 41 -5.64 -0.84 -14.82
CA PHE A 41 -6.23 -1.43 -13.62
C PHE A 41 -5.20 -1.52 -12.50
N THR A 42 -5.66 -1.55 -11.24
CA THR A 42 -4.83 -1.49 -10.01
C THR A 42 -3.61 -2.41 -10.04
N THR A 43 -3.81 -3.71 -10.24
CA THR A 43 -2.72 -4.70 -10.20
C THR A 43 -1.78 -4.61 -11.42
N VAL A 44 -2.32 -4.20 -12.57
CA VAL A 44 -1.53 -3.93 -13.77
C VAL A 44 -0.69 -2.67 -13.59
N ALA A 45 -1.23 -1.63 -12.96
CA ALA A 45 -0.47 -0.44 -12.62
C ALA A 45 0.70 -0.76 -11.70
N MET A 46 0.47 -1.56 -10.65
CA MET A 46 1.54 -1.98 -9.74
C MET A 46 2.66 -2.72 -10.47
N ARG A 47 2.30 -3.67 -11.35
CA ARG A 47 3.27 -4.40 -12.16
C ARG A 47 4.07 -3.45 -13.07
N MET A 48 3.37 -2.54 -13.75
CA MET A 48 4.00 -1.54 -14.62
C MET A 48 4.99 -0.65 -13.84
N LEU A 49 4.64 -0.24 -12.63
CA LEU A 49 5.51 0.60 -11.79
C LEU A 49 6.74 -0.18 -11.32
N LEU A 50 6.58 -1.41 -10.85
CA LEU A 50 7.70 -2.26 -10.43
C LEU A 50 8.64 -2.61 -11.59
N ASP A 51 8.14 -2.70 -12.82
CA ASP A 51 8.96 -2.99 -14.00
C ASP A 51 9.71 -1.76 -14.56
N ARG A 52 9.32 -0.52 -14.17
CA ARG A 52 9.76 0.68 -14.91
C ARG A 52 10.13 1.88 -14.05
N ALA A 53 9.78 1.91 -12.78
CA ALA A 53 10.10 3.03 -11.89
C ALA A 53 11.19 2.62 -10.91
N SER A 54 12.20 3.45 -10.77
CA SER A 54 13.26 3.32 -9.78
C SER A 54 13.02 4.18 -8.56
N THR A 55 12.15 5.19 -8.68
CA THR A 55 11.86 6.16 -7.62
C THR A 55 10.36 6.42 -7.47
N VAL A 56 9.97 6.91 -6.29
CA VAL A 56 8.58 7.34 -6.01
C VAL A 56 8.14 8.46 -6.97
N LYS A 57 9.05 9.37 -7.31
CA LYS A 57 8.76 10.48 -8.26
C LYS A 57 8.46 9.95 -9.66
N GLU A 58 9.23 9.00 -10.15
CA GLU A 58 8.96 8.37 -11.44
C GLU A 58 7.63 7.62 -11.43
N ALA A 59 7.37 6.85 -10.37
CA ALA A 59 6.14 6.09 -10.21
C ALA A 59 4.90 6.99 -10.23
N THR A 60 4.90 8.09 -9.47
CA THR A 60 3.79 9.04 -9.45
C THR A 60 3.59 9.74 -10.80
N ALA A 61 4.68 10.15 -11.45
CA ALA A 61 4.63 10.74 -12.79
C ALA A 61 4.14 9.73 -13.86
N MET A 62 4.39 8.45 -13.67
CA MET A 62 3.85 7.40 -14.56
C MET A 62 2.35 7.20 -14.32
N LEU A 63 1.88 7.12 -13.08
CA LEU A 63 0.45 7.00 -12.76
C LEU A 63 -0.36 8.15 -13.36
N ASP A 64 0.16 9.38 -13.32
CA ASP A 64 -0.51 10.55 -13.87
C ASP A 64 -0.74 10.48 -15.39
N LYS A 65 -0.02 9.64 -16.12
CA LYS A 65 -0.19 9.44 -17.56
C LYS A 65 -1.35 8.50 -17.93
N TYR A 66 -1.99 7.87 -16.96
CA TYR A 66 -3.03 6.88 -17.17
C TYR A 66 -4.31 7.24 -16.43
N ASN A 67 -5.42 6.73 -16.93
CA ASN A 67 -6.68 6.67 -16.19
C ASN A 67 -6.66 5.44 -15.29
N MET A 68 -6.75 5.63 -13.98
CA MET A 68 -6.95 4.52 -13.05
C MET A 68 -8.40 4.05 -13.09
N CYS A 69 -8.58 2.74 -13.20
CA CYS A 69 -9.87 2.09 -13.13
C CYS A 69 -9.85 0.95 -12.12
N MET A 70 -10.72 1.02 -11.13
CA MET A 70 -10.88 0.03 -10.04
C MET A 70 -12.24 -0.68 -10.13
N ASP A 71 -12.84 -0.70 -11.32
CA ASP A 71 -14.22 -1.13 -11.55
C ASP A 71 -14.56 -2.57 -11.24
N ARG A 72 -13.56 -3.44 -11.28
CA ARG A 72 -13.77 -4.86 -11.01
C ARG A 72 -13.94 -5.13 -9.53
N ASP A 73 -13.59 -4.15 -8.72
CA ASP A 73 -13.70 -4.18 -7.28
C ASP A 73 -14.82 -3.23 -6.83
N THR A 74 -15.52 -3.59 -5.79
CA THR A 74 -16.56 -2.74 -5.20
C THR A 74 -15.99 -1.67 -4.26
N ALA A 75 -14.68 -1.44 -4.33
CA ALA A 75 -13.92 -0.62 -3.40
C ALA A 75 -12.93 0.28 -4.15
N SER A 76 -12.48 1.34 -3.50
CA SER A 76 -11.30 2.09 -3.90
C SER A 76 -10.04 1.50 -3.25
N TYR A 77 -8.88 1.97 -3.71
CA TYR A 77 -7.58 1.57 -3.16
C TYR A 77 -6.67 2.79 -3.11
N HIS A 78 -5.70 2.76 -2.20
CA HIS A 78 -4.56 3.63 -2.27
C HIS A 78 -3.26 2.84 -2.40
N PHE A 79 -2.25 3.48 -2.94
CA PHE A 79 -0.90 2.94 -3.06
C PHE A 79 0.00 3.60 -2.01
N PHE A 80 0.76 2.78 -1.29
CA PHE A 80 1.89 3.25 -0.51
C PHE A 80 3.18 2.88 -1.23
N MET A 81 4.02 3.85 -1.51
CA MET A 81 5.26 3.69 -2.26
C MET A 81 6.43 4.25 -1.49
N ALA A 82 7.58 3.57 -1.58
CA ALA A 82 8.84 4.03 -1.00
C ALA A 82 10.01 3.61 -1.90
N ASP A 83 11.14 4.31 -1.83
CA ASP A 83 12.33 3.96 -2.58
C ASP A 83 13.63 4.01 -1.75
N ALA A 84 14.72 3.52 -2.32
CA ALA A 84 16.01 3.41 -1.65
C ALA A 84 16.67 4.77 -1.34
N THR A 85 16.15 5.89 -1.86
CA THR A 85 16.62 7.24 -1.51
C THR A 85 16.02 7.72 -0.19
N GLY A 86 14.99 7.03 0.31
CA GLY A 86 14.21 7.39 1.50
C GLY A 86 12.97 8.20 1.19
N ASP A 87 12.67 8.47 -0.08
CA ASP A 87 11.42 9.11 -0.49
C ASP A 87 10.25 8.10 -0.33
N TYR A 88 9.09 8.61 0.10
CA TYR A 88 7.84 7.83 0.15
C TYR A 88 6.63 8.72 -0.13
N ALA A 89 5.57 8.13 -0.64
CA ALA A 89 4.30 8.80 -0.88
C ALA A 89 3.12 7.84 -0.78
N ILE A 90 1.95 8.40 -0.50
CA ILE A 90 0.65 7.74 -0.62
C ILE A 90 -0.08 8.35 -1.82
N VAL A 91 -0.58 7.53 -2.72
CA VAL A 91 -1.43 7.97 -3.82
C VAL A 91 -2.85 7.52 -3.56
N GLU A 92 -3.76 8.47 -3.44
CA GLU A 92 -5.19 8.27 -3.28
C GLU A 92 -5.94 8.83 -4.49
N TYR A 93 -7.10 8.25 -4.77
CA TYR A 93 -8.01 8.76 -5.77
C TYR A 93 -9.22 9.37 -5.07
N THR A 94 -9.44 10.65 -5.30
CA THR A 94 -10.36 11.47 -4.51
C THR A 94 -11.44 12.09 -5.41
N GLY A 95 -12.57 12.47 -4.82
CA GLY A 95 -13.65 13.18 -5.47
C GLY A 95 -13.92 14.52 -4.77
N LYS A 96 -14.12 15.59 -5.52
CA LYS A 96 -14.44 16.91 -4.96
C LYS A 96 -15.87 17.04 -4.45
N ASP A 97 -16.76 16.15 -4.89
CA ASP A 97 -18.18 16.21 -4.57
C ASP A 97 -18.60 14.88 -3.96
N VAL A 98 -19.19 14.91 -2.77
CA VAL A 98 -19.76 13.77 -2.07
C VAL A 98 -20.85 13.06 -2.89
N ASN A 99 -21.46 13.76 -3.87
CA ASN A 99 -22.42 13.21 -4.81
C ASN A 99 -21.77 12.51 -6.02
N ILE A 100 -20.46 12.60 -6.20
CA ILE A 100 -19.76 11.94 -7.30
C ILE A 100 -19.72 10.45 -7.03
N LYS A 101 -20.27 9.70 -7.96
CA LYS A 101 -20.38 8.24 -7.88
C LYS A 101 -19.03 7.53 -7.82
N ASN A 102 -17.97 8.13 -8.40
CA ASN A 102 -16.63 7.54 -8.46
C ASN A 102 -15.56 8.62 -8.28
N PRO A 103 -14.49 8.34 -7.49
CA PRO A 103 -13.31 9.21 -7.42
C PRO A 103 -12.60 9.33 -8.77
N THR A 104 -12.25 10.56 -9.16
CA THR A 104 -11.63 10.84 -10.44
C THR A 104 -10.32 11.61 -10.37
N ASN A 105 -9.99 12.20 -9.23
CA ASN A 105 -8.77 12.97 -9.04
C ASN A 105 -7.69 12.08 -8.42
N MET A 106 -6.47 12.14 -8.93
CA MET A 106 -5.31 11.57 -8.28
C MET A 106 -4.72 12.62 -7.32
N GLU A 107 -4.54 12.24 -6.08
CA GLU A 107 -3.91 13.05 -5.03
C GLU A 107 -2.66 12.32 -4.51
N THR A 108 -1.51 12.98 -4.63
CA THR A 108 -0.25 12.43 -4.12
C THR A 108 0.11 13.13 -2.82
N LEU A 109 0.14 12.35 -1.75
CA LEU A 109 0.49 12.79 -0.42
C LEU A 109 1.96 12.47 -0.17
N TRP A 110 2.80 13.48 -0.32
CA TRP A 110 4.24 13.35 -0.12
C TRP A 110 4.59 13.24 1.35
N GLN A 111 5.75 12.68 1.60
CA GLN A 111 6.30 12.38 2.92
C GLN A 111 6.13 13.51 3.95
N ASN A 112 5.57 13.11 5.09
CA ASN A 112 5.54 13.90 6.32
C ASN A 112 5.39 12.94 7.51
N ASP A 113 5.53 13.45 8.74
CA ASP A 113 5.53 12.61 9.95
C ASP A 113 4.22 11.86 10.20
N THR A 114 3.09 12.30 9.64
CA THR A 114 1.80 11.63 9.80
C THR A 114 1.55 10.55 8.75
N LEU A 115 2.32 10.54 7.66
CA LEU A 115 2.16 9.63 6.53
C LEU A 115 3.19 8.49 6.50
N ARG A 116 3.94 8.28 7.60
CA ARG A 116 4.91 7.17 7.70
C ARG A 116 4.28 5.79 7.90
N CYS A 117 2.99 5.73 8.05
CA CYS A 117 2.20 4.50 8.01
C CYS A 117 0.84 4.78 7.40
N VAL A 118 0.22 3.74 6.87
CA VAL A 118 -1.10 3.79 6.26
C VAL A 118 -1.82 2.47 6.51
N THR A 119 -3.13 2.52 6.60
CA THR A 119 -4.01 1.36 6.75
C THR A 119 -5.25 1.53 5.86
N ASN A 120 -6.38 0.93 6.18
CA ASN A 120 -7.54 0.86 5.30
C ASN A 120 -8.54 2.02 5.51
N PHE A 121 -8.07 3.27 5.53
CA PHE A 121 -8.89 4.47 5.48
C PHE A 121 -8.18 5.59 4.71
N TYR A 122 -8.95 6.53 4.16
CA TYR A 122 -8.39 7.68 3.44
C TYR A 122 -7.60 8.59 4.39
N VAL A 123 -6.41 9.00 3.97
CA VAL A 123 -5.55 9.93 4.71
C VAL A 123 -5.48 11.31 4.05
N SER A 124 -5.98 11.46 2.81
CA SER A 124 -6.07 12.76 2.15
C SER A 124 -7.03 13.70 2.87
N PRO A 125 -6.70 14.99 3.03
CA PRO A 125 -7.61 15.98 3.59
C PRO A 125 -8.94 16.08 2.84
N THR A 126 -8.92 15.85 1.54
CA THR A 126 -10.11 15.86 0.67
C THR A 126 -11.14 14.81 1.08
N MET A 127 -10.69 13.63 1.50
CA MET A 127 -11.56 12.47 1.77
C MET A 127 -11.77 12.20 3.26
N LEU A 128 -10.91 12.69 4.14
CA LEU A 128 -10.85 12.32 5.55
C LEU A 128 -12.17 12.62 6.31
N ASN A 129 -12.91 13.64 5.90
CA ASN A 129 -14.15 14.10 6.52
C ASN A 129 -15.38 13.81 5.65
N THR A 130 -15.27 12.95 4.63
CA THR A 130 -16.38 12.54 3.79
C THR A 130 -17.06 11.27 4.33
N GLU A 131 -18.25 10.94 3.82
CA GLU A 131 -18.91 9.66 4.11
C GLU A 131 -18.07 8.45 3.67
N PHE A 132 -17.12 8.64 2.75
CA PHE A 132 -16.19 7.63 2.26
C PHE A 132 -14.89 7.53 3.07
N GLY A 133 -14.71 8.37 4.06
CA GLY A 133 -13.57 8.31 4.99
C GLY A 133 -13.67 7.17 6.01
N GLY A 134 -14.36 6.07 5.66
CA GLY A 134 -14.66 4.91 6.50
C GLY A 134 -13.44 4.27 7.15
N ASP A 135 -13.70 3.35 8.05
CA ASP A 135 -12.70 2.66 8.86
C ASP A 135 -12.75 1.14 8.62
N SER A 136 -12.33 0.73 7.43
CA SER A 136 -12.36 -0.68 7.05
C SER A 136 -11.44 -1.52 7.94
N HIS A 137 -11.97 -2.62 8.46
CA HIS A 137 -11.22 -3.59 9.26
C HIS A 137 -10.45 -2.98 10.44
N HIS A 138 -11.06 -2.01 11.16
CA HIS A 138 -10.41 -1.30 12.26
C HIS A 138 -9.09 -0.61 11.84
N GLY A 139 -9.10 0.01 10.69
CA GLY A 139 -7.92 0.65 10.10
C GLY A 139 -7.32 1.74 10.98
N ARG A 140 -8.16 2.56 11.64
CA ARG A 140 -7.70 3.65 12.52
C ARG A 140 -7.01 3.13 13.77
N ASP A 141 -7.50 2.06 14.39
CA ASP A 141 -6.86 1.46 15.57
C ASP A 141 -5.50 0.87 15.19
N ARG A 142 -5.43 0.15 14.07
CA ARG A 142 -4.17 -0.37 13.55
C ARG A 142 -3.18 0.74 13.17
N TYR A 143 -3.66 1.81 12.57
CA TYR A 143 -2.84 2.98 12.27
C TYR A 143 -2.26 3.61 13.55
N ASN A 144 -3.07 3.80 14.59
CA ASN A 144 -2.63 4.36 15.86
C ASN A 144 -1.56 3.48 16.53
N ASN A 145 -1.75 2.16 16.50
CA ASN A 145 -0.78 1.20 17.03
C ASN A 145 0.54 1.23 16.26
N LEU A 146 0.48 1.24 14.90
CA LEU A 146 1.67 1.37 14.05
C LEU A 146 2.41 2.68 14.35
N ARG A 147 1.70 3.79 14.38
CA ARG A 147 2.29 5.10 14.64
C ARG A 147 2.95 5.18 16.00
N ALA A 148 2.31 4.66 17.05
CA ALA A 148 2.87 4.61 18.39
C ALA A 148 4.17 3.77 18.44
N GLY A 149 4.17 2.61 17.77
CA GLY A 149 5.34 1.75 17.64
C GLY A 149 6.49 2.41 16.87
N LEU A 150 6.20 3.06 15.75
CA LEU A 150 7.20 3.80 14.97
C LEU A 150 7.82 4.95 15.76
N LEU A 151 7.00 5.74 16.47
CA LEU A 151 7.46 6.83 17.33
C LEU A 151 8.34 6.34 18.48
N LYS A 152 7.98 5.22 19.11
CA LYS A 152 8.77 4.61 20.19
C LYS A 152 10.20 4.30 19.76
N HIS A 153 10.41 4.00 18.48
CA HIS A 153 11.72 3.70 17.89
C HIS A 153 12.32 4.87 17.11
N ASN A 154 11.77 6.07 17.22
CA ASN A 154 12.19 7.23 16.42
C ASN A 154 12.27 6.91 14.92
N TYR A 155 11.34 6.09 14.42
CA TYR A 155 11.28 5.62 13.02
C TYR A 155 12.53 4.83 12.55
N ASN A 156 13.32 4.33 13.47
CA ASN A 156 14.51 3.53 13.16
C ASN A 156 14.35 2.12 13.74
N LEU A 157 13.95 1.19 12.88
CA LEU A 157 13.67 -0.20 13.25
C LEU A 157 14.59 -1.16 12.51
N THR A 158 15.01 -2.20 13.19
CA THR A 158 15.55 -3.40 12.54
C THR A 158 14.41 -4.17 11.85
N SER A 159 14.73 -5.08 10.92
CA SER A 159 13.70 -5.92 10.27
C SER A 159 12.89 -6.73 11.30
N SER A 160 13.52 -7.24 12.34
CA SER A 160 12.83 -7.97 13.41
C SER A 160 11.86 -7.06 14.19
N GLN A 161 12.27 -5.85 14.54
CA GLN A 161 11.39 -4.88 15.21
C GLN A 161 10.21 -4.46 14.31
N ALA A 162 10.44 -4.34 13.02
CA ALA A 162 9.38 -4.05 12.06
C ALA A 162 8.38 -5.22 11.96
N LEU A 163 8.84 -6.47 11.95
CA LEU A 163 7.96 -7.65 12.00
C LEU A 163 7.16 -7.71 13.31
N GLU A 164 7.77 -7.43 14.46
CA GLU A 164 7.05 -7.36 15.74
C GLU A 164 5.96 -6.27 15.70
N LEU A 165 6.22 -5.14 15.05
CA LEU A 165 5.22 -4.11 14.89
C LEU A 165 4.08 -4.55 13.96
N LEU A 166 4.38 -5.27 12.88
CA LEU A 166 3.37 -5.86 12.00
C LEU A 166 2.55 -6.94 12.73
N LYS A 167 3.15 -7.71 13.65
CA LYS A 167 2.46 -8.68 14.49
C LYS A 167 1.36 -8.02 15.34
N VAL A 168 1.62 -6.84 15.89
CA VAL A 168 0.63 -6.09 16.70
C VAL A 168 -0.62 -5.73 15.90
N VAL A 169 -0.50 -5.54 14.60
CA VAL A 169 -1.62 -5.11 13.72
C VAL A 169 -2.14 -6.21 12.81
N ALA A 170 -1.58 -7.41 12.90
CA ALA A 170 -2.03 -8.57 12.16
C ALA A 170 -3.43 -9.01 12.61
N GLN A 171 -4.22 -9.51 11.69
CA GLN A 171 -5.60 -9.94 11.92
C GLN A 171 -5.72 -11.45 11.84
N GLY A 172 -6.49 -12.03 12.76
CA GLY A 172 -6.77 -13.46 12.82
C GLY A 172 -5.77 -14.25 13.68
N PRO A 173 -6.14 -15.49 14.07
CA PRO A 173 -5.28 -16.36 14.87
C PRO A 173 -4.10 -16.88 14.05
N GLU A 174 -3.00 -17.15 14.74
CA GLU A 174 -1.79 -17.75 14.17
C GLU A 174 -2.10 -19.09 13.46
N GLY A 175 -1.42 -19.34 12.33
CA GLY A 175 -1.56 -20.57 11.56
C GLY A 175 -2.89 -20.76 10.84
N SER A 176 -3.86 -19.88 11.00
CA SER A 176 -5.16 -20.01 10.32
C SER A 176 -5.01 -19.74 8.83
N THR A 177 -5.57 -20.64 8.02
CA THR A 177 -5.63 -20.53 6.55
C THR A 177 -6.87 -19.80 6.03
N SER A 178 -7.76 -19.32 6.92
CA SER A 178 -8.92 -18.54 6.50
C SER A 178 -8.47 -17.31 5.73
N SER A 179 -9.00 -17.13 4.52
CA SER A 179 -8.67 -16.00 3.65
C SER A 179 -9.51 -14.75 3.95
N THR A 180 -10.61 -14.90 4.67
CA THR A 180 -11.55 -13.79 4.90
C THR A 180 -11.14 -12.96 6.11
N GLY A 181 -10.57 -11.77 5.86
CA GLY A 181 -10.22 -10.81 6.89
C GLY A 181 -8.99 -11.14 7.72
N TYR A 182 -8.25 -12.22 7.40
CA TYR A 182 -7.05 -12.61 8.12
C TYR A 182 -5.79 -12.25 7.34
N THR A 183 -4.77 -11.78 8.06
CA THR A 183 -3.44 -11.49 7.49
C THR A 183 -2.82 -12.78 6.96
N GLN A 184 -2.58 -12.86 5.65
CA GLN A 184 -2.00 -14.03 5.01
C GLN A 184 -0.48 -14.01 5.03
N TRP A 185 0.12 -12.84 4.92
CA TRP A 185 1.55 -12.60 5.04
C TRP A 185 1.83 -11.26 5.69
N SER A 186 3.02 -11.13 6.24
CA SER A 186 3.60 -9.88 6.72
C SER A 186 5.02 -9.79 6.21
N GLU A 187 5.41 -8.66 5.65
CA GLU A 187 6.72 -8.54 5.01
C GLU A 187 7.39 -7.20 5.31
N VAL A 188 8.70 -7.25 5.34
CA VAL A 188 9.57 -6.10 5.52
C VAL A 188 10.54 -6.03 4.36
N PHE A 189 10.46 -4.96 3.59
CA PHE A 189 11.40 -4.66 2.51
C PHE A 189 12.55 -3.81 3.03
N ASN A 190 13.77 -4.31 2.91
CA ASN A 190 14.97 -3.49 3.05
C ASN A 190 15.35 -2.95 1.66
N LEU A 191 14.92 -1.73 1.38
CA LEU A 191 15.02 -1.12 0.05
C LEU A 191 16.47 -0.92 -0.39
N THR A 192 17.35 -0.54 0.52
CA THR A 192 18.78 -0.34 0.24
C THR A 192 19.50 -1.65 -0.06
N LYS A 193 19.19 -2.72 0.68
CA LYS A 193 19.80 -4.04 0.51
C LYS A 193 19.06 -4.93 -0.49
N ARG A 194 17.89 -4.49 -0.96
CA ARG A 194 17.00 -5.25 -1.87
C ARG A 194 16.68 -6.64 -1.31
N ARG A 195 16.28 -6.66 -0.03
CA ARG A 195 15.93 -7.87 0.69
C ARG A 195 14.51 -7.79 1.22
N LEU A 196 13.86 -8.94 1.21
CA LEU A 196 12.56 -9.17 1.78
C LEU A 196 12.69 -10.13 2.95
N THR A 197 12.16 -9.77 4.11
CA THR A 197 11.91 -10.68 5.23
C THR A 197 10.41 -10.85 5.38
N MET A 198 9.93 -12.09 5.38
CA MET A 198 8.51 -12.42 5.32
C MET A 198 8.12 -13.42 6.40
N ASN A 199 6.90 -13.27 6.90
CA ASN A 199 6.17 -14.23 7.70
C ASN A 199 4.86 -14.61 6.99
N ILE A 200 4.49 -15.89 7.03
CA ILE A 200 3.29 -16.41 6.38
C ILE A 200 2.32 -16.91 7.45
N LEU A 201 1.01 -16.68 7.24
CA LEU A 201 -0.09 -17.13 8.09
C LEU A 201 0.08 -16.77 9.57
N ARG A 202 0.81 -15.69 9.86
CA ARG A 202 1.08 -15.24 11.24
C ARG A 202 1.85 -16.29 12.08
N GLU A 203 2.57 -17.22 11.45
CA GLU A 203 3.49 -18.14 12.14
C GLU A 203 4.79 -17.39 12.46
N TRP A 204 4.78 -16.58 13.52
CA TRP A 204 5.81 -15.58 13.83
C TRP A 204 7.18 -16.15 14.13
N ASP A 205 7.26 -17.44 14.49
CA ASP A 205 8.53 -18.16 14.71
C ASP A 205 9.18 -18.62 13.39
N LYS A 206 8.50 -18.45 12.26
CA LYS A 206 8.98 -18.86 10.95
C LYS A 206 9.09 -17.65 10.02
N THR A 207 10.30 -17.22 9.77
CA THR A 207 10.62 -16.16 8.82
C THR A 207 11.34 -16.70 7.61
N PHE A 208 11.00 -16.15 6.46
CA PHE A 208 11.65 -16.43 5.18
C PHE A 208 12.38 -15.17 4.72
N GLU A 209 13.59 -15.33 4.20
CA GLU A 209 14.37 -14.25 3.65
C GLU A 209 14.63 -14.48 2.16
N PHE A 210 14.46 -13.40 1.38
CA PHE A 210 14.73 -13.40 -0.05
C PHE A 210 15.60 -12.19 -0.38
N GLY A 211 16.48 -12.35 -1.37
CA GLY A 211 17.29 -11.28 -1.92
C GLY A 211 17.13 -11.20 -3.42
N ILE A 212 17.22 -9.99 -3.96
CA ILE A 212 17.42 -9.80 -5.40
C ILE A 212 18.93 -9.78 -5.60
N GLU A 213 19.46 -10.83 -6.20
CA GLU A 213 20.86 -10.89 -6.61
C GLU A 213 21.01 -10.08 -7.90
N GLN A 214 22.07 -9.27 -7.97
CA GLN A 214 22.43 -8.51 -9.17
C GLN A 214 23.33 -9.34 -10.08
#